data_e225d1961228b7a5372f2eb545175314
#
_entry.id   e225d1961228b7a5372f2eb545175314
#
_cell.length_a   1.000
_cell.length_b   1.000
_cell.length_c   1.000
_cell.angle_alpha   90.00
_cell.angle_beta   90.00
_cell.angle_gamma   90.00
#
_symmetry.space_group_name_H-M   'P 1'
#
loop_
_entity.id
_entity.type
_entity.pdbx_description
1 polymer ?
#
loop_
_entity_poly.entity_id
_entity_poly.type
_entity_poly.pdbx_seq_one_letter_code
_entity_poly.pdbx_strand_id
1 'polypeptide(L)'
;MANLNLAVANVALPDIGKDLDASQTGLNLVAVGFSLGLASSVLYLGALGDRYGRKMMLIIGTTVSIPAAILAGFAPNVDVLFLARVLGGLAAGMAFPTTLALITALWSGAKKTRAIALWSGIGGGISALGPLVSGALLEHFDWGSVFLVTLPLAVIALILALRFVPSHVNETTDPVDNFGGILSIIMVGGVVLAIN
;
A
#
# COMPACT_ATOMS: atom_id res chain seq x y z
N MET A 1 -3.71 1.02 6.53
CA MET A 1 -4.13 1.05 5.11
C MET A 1 -3.50 -0.07 4.28
N ALA A 2 -2.17 -0.11 4.07
CA ALA A 2 -1.53 -1.14 3.23
C ALA A 2 -1.91 -2.58 3.63
N ASN A 3 -1.80 -2.91 4.91
CA ASN A 3 -2.16 -4.23 5.44
C ASN A 3 -3.64 -4.58 5.25
N LEU A 4 -4.52 -3.59 5.39
CA LEU A 4 -5.96 -3.79 5.15
C LEU A 4 -6.21 -4.09 3.67
N ASN A 5 -5.61 -3.33 2.76
CA ASN A 5 -5.73 -3.54 1.31
C ASN A 5 -5.30 -4.95 0.85
N LEU A 6 -4.28 -5.51 1.48
CA LEU A 6 -3.86 -6.90 1.22
C LEU A 6 -4.91 -7.91 1.70
N ALA A 7 -5.46 -7.69 2.89
CA ALA A 7 -6.37 -8.64 3.52
C ALA A 7 -7.76 -8.64 2.88
N VAL A 8 -8.30 -7.44 2.54
CA VAL A 8 -9.68 -7.30 2.05
C VAL A 8 -9.90 -7.86 0.65
N ALA A 9 -8.91 -7.69 -0.24
CA ALA A 9 -9.06 -8.09 -1.64
C ALA A 9 -9.27 -9.61 -1.81
N ASN A 10 -8.54 -10.41 -1.04
CA ASN A 10 -8.61 -11.87 -1.15
C ASN A 10 -10.00 -12.43 -0.80
N VAL A 11 -10.73 -11.78 0.09
CA VAL A 11 -12.09 -12.20 0.48
C VAL A 11 -13.09 -11.87 -0.64
N ALA A 12 -12.88 -10.80 -1.39
CA ALA A 12 -13.76 -10.36 -2.46
C ALA A 12 -13.54 -11.08 -3.81
N LEU A 13 -12.45 -11.86 -3.97
CA LEU A 13 -12.12 -12.49 -5.26
C LEU A 13 -13.26 -13.33 -5.87
N PRO A 14 -14.03 -14.13 -5.10
CA PRO A 14 -15.14 -14.89 -5.67
C PRO A 14 -16.24 -14.01 -6.28
N ASP A 15 -16.55 -12.88 -5.62
CA ASP A 15 -17.59 -11.95 -6.09
C ASP A 15 -17.10 -11.13 -7.28
N ILE A 16 -15.82 -10.69 -7.26
CA ILE A 16 -15.14 -10.07 -8.42
C ILE A 16 -15.17 -11.02 -9.62
N GLY A 17 -14.90 -12.32 -9.40
CA GLY A 17 -14.90 -13.33 -10.46
C GLY A 17 -16.24 -13.48 -11.14
N LYS A 18 -17.32 -13.43 -10.37
CA LYS A 18 -18.69 -13.53 -10.89
C LYS A 18 -19.13 -12.26 -11.61
N ASP A 19 -18.84 -11.09 -11.04
CA ASP A 19 -19.33 -9.81 -11.54
C ASP A 19 -18.60 -9.37 -12.82
N LEU A 20 -17.28 -9.59 -12.86
CA LEU A 20 -16.43 -9.19 -14.00
C LEU A 20 -16.17 -10.34 -15.00
N ASP A 21 -16.83 -11.50 -14.86
CA ASP A 21 -16.59 -12.72 -15.66
C ASP A 21 -15.08 -13.03 -15.80
N ALA A 22 -14.37 -12.97 -14.67
CA ALA A 22 -12.93 -13.01 -14.63
C ALA A 22 -12.40 -14.44 -14.76
N SER A 23 -11.39 -14.64 -15.62
CA SER A 23 -10.64 -15.88 -15.66
C SER A 23 -9.85 -16.11 -14.36
N GLN A 24 -9.48 -17.37 -14.07
CA GLN A 24 -8.65 -17.69 -12.92
C GLN A 24 -7.30 -16.93 -12.93
N THR A 25 -6.70 -16.78 -14.11
CA THR A 25 -5.48 -15.98 -14.28
C THR A 25 -5.71 -14.51 -13.94
N GLY A 26 -6.83 -13.93 -14.37
CA GLY A 26 -7.20 -12.56 -14.05
C GLY A 26 -7.36 -12.36 -12.53
N LEU A 27 -8.03 -13.29 -11.85
CA LEU A 27 -8.19 -13.25 -10.39
C LEU A 27 -6.85 -13.37 -9.65
N ASN A 28 -5.95 -14.22 -10.13
CA ASN A 28 -4.60 -14.33 -9.58
C ASN A 28 -3.83 -13.00 -9.74
N LEU A 29 -3.91 -12.36 -10.90
CA LEU A 29 -3.29 -11.06 -11.12
C LEU A 29 -3.87 -9.98 -10.19
N VAL A 30 -5.18 -9.93 -10.01
CA VAL A 30 -5.82 -9.01 -9.05
C VAL A 30 -5.33 -9.27 -7.63
N ALA A 31 -5.23 -10.54 -7.20
CA ALA A 31 -4.75 -10.91 -5.87
C ALA A 31 -3.31 -10.44 -5.63
N VAL A 32 -2.42 -10.64 -6.59
CA VAL A 32 -0.99 -10.30 -6.45
C VAL A 32 -0.67 -8.86 -6.82
N GLY A 33 -1.53 -8.15 -7.55
CA GLY A 33 -1.26 -6.83 -8.11
C GLY A 33 -0.78 -5.80 -7.07
N PHE A 34 -1.40 -5.79 -5.90
CA PHE A 34 -0.96 -4.89 -4.81
C PHE A 34 0.42 -5.27 -4.27
N SER A 35 0.68 -6.55 -4.05
CA SER A 35 1.97 -7.05 -3.58
C SER A 35 3.06 -6.82 -4.62
N LEU A 36 2.73 -6.97 -5.91
CA LEU A 36 3.60 -6.66 -7.04
C LEU A 36 4.03 -5.20 -7.01
N GLY A 37 3.08 -4.26 -6.95
CA GLY A 37 3.37 -2.83 -6.87
C GLY A 37 4.20 -2.46 -5.64
N LEU A 38 3.85 -3.02 -4.48
CA LEU A 38 4.56 -2.78 -3.22
C LEU A 38 6.00 -3.34 -3.27
N ALA A 39 6.16 -4.63 -3.56
CA ALA A 39 7.44 -5.31 -3.49
C ALA A 39 8.43 -4.77 -4.53
N SER A 40 7.98 -4.50 -5.75
CA SER A 40 8.83 -3.96 -6.81
C SER A 40 9.34 -2.55 -6.50
N SER A 41 8.56 -1.74 -5.79
CA SER A 41 8.86 -0.32 -5.62
C SER A 41 9.44 0.07 -4.26
N VAL A 42 9.25 -0.74 -3.22
CA VAL A 42 9.55 -0.39 -1.82
C VAL A 42 11.00 0.03 -1.60
N LEU A 43 11.96 -0.65 -2.24
CA LEU A 43 13.39 -0.36 -2.08
C LEU A 43 13.75 0.98 -2.70
N TYR A 44 13.37 1.19 -3.95
CA TYR A 44 13.71 2.42 -4.67
C TYR A 44 12.95 3.63 -4.13
N LEU A 45 11.65 3.51 -3.88
CA LEU A 45 10.85 4.60 -3.34
C LEU A 45 11.22 4.92 -1.87
N GLY A 46 11.69 3.91 -1.11
CA GLY A 46 12.28 4.12 0.21
C GLY A 46 13.56 4.98 0.13
N ALA A 47 14.48 4.65 -0.76
CA ALA A 47 15.70 5.41 -0.99
C ALA A 47 15.42 6.85 -1.46
N LEU A 48 14.43 7.05 -2.33
CA LEU A 48 13.96 8.39 -2.71
C LEU A 48 13.43 9.16 -1.50
N GLY A 49 12.70 8.50 -0.60
CA GLY A 49 12.19 9.09 0.63
C GLY A 49 13.32 9.53 1.58
N ASP A 50 14.36 8.73 1.71
CA ASP A 50 15.52 9.07 2.54
C ASP A 50 16.33 10.24 1.95
N ARG A 51 16.35 10.39 0.62
CA ARG A 51 17.08 11.47 -0.06
C ARG A 51 16.28 12.76 -0.17
N TYR A 52 15.03 12.69 -0.61
CA TYR A 52 14.23 13.86 -0.98
C TYR A 52 13.20 14.27 0.08
N GLY A 53 13.05 13.47 1.12
CA GLY A 53 12.19 13.78 2.26
C GLY A 53 11.12 12.72 2.54
N ARG A 54 11.18 12.19 3.73
CA ARG A 54 10.24 11.17 4.23
C ARG A 54 8.80 11.68 4.28
N LYS A 55 8.60 12.92 4.70
CA LYS A 55 7.26 13.55 4.70
C LYS A 55 6.69 13.64 3.28
N MET A 56 7.49 14.04 2.31
CA MET A 56 7.07 14.16 0.91
C MET A 56 6.60 12.79 0.39
N MET A 57 7.40 11.74 0.57
CA MET A 57 7.02 10.39 0.11
C MET A 57 5.78 9.85 0.80
N LEU A 58 5.61 10.12 2.10
CA LEU A 58 4.40 9.74 2.83
C LEU A 58 3.16 10.46 2.28
N ILE A 59 3.26 11.76 1.99
CA ILE A 59 2.15 12.55 1.41
C ILE A 59 1.82 12.07 0.00
N ILE A 60 2.82 11.87 -0.87
CA ILE A 60 2.61 11.39 -2.23
C ILE A 60 1.95 10.00 -2.19
N GLY A 61 2.50 9.06 -1.42
CA GLY A 61 1.95 7.71 -1.29
C GLY A 61 0.52 7.69 -0.77
N THR A 62 0.22 8.46 0.29
CA THR A 62 -1.17 8.56 0.81
C THR A 62 -2.10 9.25 -0.18
N THR A 63 -1.64 10.27 -0.90
CA THR A 63 -2.45 10.96 -1.93
C THR A 63 -2.75 10.02 -3.10
N VAL A 64 -1.76 9.27 -3.61
CA VAL A 64 -1.94 8.31 -4.71
C VAL A 64 -2.81 7.13 -4.30
N SER A 65 -2.81 6.73 -3.02
CA SER A 65 -3.68 5.65 -2.55
C SER A 65 -5.17 5.96 -2.64
N ILE A 66 -5.57 7.24 -2.63
CA ILE A 66 -6.98 7.67 -2.74
C ILE A 66 -7.54 7.35 -4.14
N PRO A 67 -7.00 7.89 -5.25
CA PRO A 67 -7.49 7.54 -6.59
C PRO A 67 -7.31 6.05 -6.91
N ALA A 68 -6.27 5.38 -6.39
CA ALA A 68 -6.10 3.94 -6.54
C ALA A 68 -7.26 3.15 -5.91
N ALA A 69 -7.70 3.52 -4.70
CA ALA A 69 -8.84 2.89 -4.03
C ALA A 69 -10.16 3.17 -4.75
N ILE A 70 -10.37 4.39 -5.25
CA ILE A 70 -11.55 4.75 -6.04
C ILE A 70 -11.58 3.94 -7.35
N LEU A 71 -10.45 3.90 -8.06
CA LEU A 71 -10.33 3.14 -9.30
C LEU A 71 -10.57 1.64 -9.08
N ALA A 72 -10.10 1.08 -7.97
CA ALA A 72 -10.37 -0.31 -7.60
C ALA A 72 -11.84 -0.55 -7.27
N GLY A 73 -12.47 0.36 -6.52
CA GLY A 73 -13.87 0.24 -6.10
C GLY A 73 -14.89 0.36 -7.22
N PHE A 74 -14.52 1.03 -8.33
CA PHE A 74 -15.37 1.24 -9.50
C PHE A 74 -14.77 0.66 -10.79
N ALA A 75 -13.91 -0.35 -10.67
CA ALA A 75 -13.25 -0.94 -11.84
C ALA A 75 -14.26 -1.65 -12.75
N PRO A 76 -14.32 -1.28 -14.05
CA PRO A 76 -15.29 -1.86 -14.99
C PRO A 76 -14.87 -3.24 -15.53
N ASN A 77 -13.63 -3.63 -15.32
CA ASN A 77 -13.07 -4.91 -15.75
C ASN A 77 -11.84 -5.28 -14.93
N VAL A 78 -11.38 -6.52 -15.12
CA VAL A 78 -10.24 -7.11 -14.39
C VAL A 78 -8.93 -6.35 -14.62
N ASP A 79 -8.70 -5.86 -15.85
CA ASP A 79 -7.45 -5.17 -16.18
C ASP A 79 -7.34 -3.84 -15.45
N VAL A 80 -8.42 -3.07 -15.40
CA VAL A 80 -8.47 -1.81 -14.64
C VAL A 80 -8.33 -2.08 -13.14
N LEU A 81 -8.96 -3.14 -12.64
CA LEU A 81 -8.82 -3.53 -11.24
C LEU A 81 -7.38 -3.93 -10.92
N PHE A 82 -6.73 -4.72 -11.79
CA PHE A 82 -5.32 -5.07 -11.64
C PHE A 82 -4.42 -3.83 -11.60
N LEU A 83 -4.59 -2.90 -12.56
CA LEU A 83 -3.83 -1.63 -12.59
C LEU A 83 -4.07 -0.80 -11.31
N ALA A 84 -5.30 -0.72 -10.84
CA ALA A 84 -5.62 -0.03 -9.58
C ALA A 84 -4.94 -0.69 -8.38
N ARG A 85 -4.85 -2.02 -8.35
CA ARG A 85 -4.14 -2.78 -7.33
C ARG A 85 -2.64 -2.50 -7.37
N VAL A 86 -2.02 -2.51 -8.55
CA VAL A 86 -0.59 -2.17 -8.72
C VAL A 86 -0.33 -0.73 -8.28
N LEU A 87 -1.17 0.22 -8.68
CA LEU A 87 -1.05 1.62 -8.27
C LEU A 87 -1.17 1.79 -6.74
N GLY A 88 -2.11 1.08 -6.11
CA GLY A 88 -2.23 1.04 -4.66
C GLY A 88 -1.01 0.44 -3.97
N GLY A 89 -0.40 -0.57 -4.57
CA GLY A 89 0.87 -1.17 -4.13
C GLY A 89 2.05 -0.19 -4.22
N LEU A 90 2.18 0.54 -5.33
CA LEU A 90 3.17 1.60 -5.49
C LEU A 90 3.00 2.70 -4.42
N ALA A 91 1.75 3.13 -4.18
CA ALA A 91 1.42 4.10 -3.13
C ALA A 91 1.84 3.60 -1.73
N ALA A 92 1.62 2.33 -1.45
CA ALA A 92 2.07 1.69 -0.22
C ALA A 92 3.59 1.58 -0.15
N GLY A 93 4.27 1.32 -1.27
CA GLY A 93 5.74 1.29 -1.39
C GLY A 93 6.39 2.63 -1.05
N MET A 94 5.70 3.74 -1.29
CA MET A 94 6.13 5.08 -0.84
C MET A 94 5.89 5.29 0.65
N ALA A 95 4.70 4.97 1.15
CA ALA A 95 4.27 5.31 2.50
C ALA A 95 4.78 4.34 3.57
N PHE A 96 4.82 3.04 3.31
CA PHE A 96 5.09 2.01 4.31
C PHE A 96 6.51 2.08 4.89
N PRO A 97 7.60 2.06 4.07
CA PRO A 97 8.95 2.19 4.60
C PRO A 97 9.18 3.54 5.28
N THR A 98 8.56 4.59 4.74
CA THR A 98 8.66 5.95 5.27
C THR A 98 8.09 6.08 6.68
N THR A 99 7.00 5.39 7.01
CA THR A 99 6.43 5.43 8.37
C THR A 99 7.38 4.84 9.40
N LEU A 100 8.01 3.71 9.09
CA LEU A 100 9.01 3.08 9.98
C LEU A 100 10.27 3.95 10.09
N ALA A 101 10.74 4.52 8.99
CA ALA A 101 11.88 5.42 8.97
C ALA A 101 11.64 6.68 9.83
N LEU A 102 10.43 7.27 9.78
CA LEU A 102 10.05 8.38 10.64
C LEU A 102 10.04 8.00 12.12
N ILE A 103 9.50 6.84 12.48
CA ILE A 103 9.53 6.34 13.85
C ILE A 103 10.97 6.21 14.35
N THR A 104 11.84 5.61 13.54
CA THR A 104 13.23 5.37 13.94
C THR A 104 14.06 6.65 14.02
N ALA A 105 13.69 7.69 13.29
CA ALA A 105 14.35 8.99 13.30
C ALA A 105 13.87 9.90 14.45
N LEU A 106 12.59 9.84 14.79
CA LEU A 106 11.99 10.71 15.80
C LEU A 106 12.17 10.21 17.23
N TRP A 107 12.35 8.90 17.43
CA TRP A 107 12.52 8.31 18.75
C TRP A 107 13.79 7.49 18.87
N SER A 108 14.37 7.48 20.08
CA SER A 108 15.55 6.70 20.45
C SER A 108 15.30 5.83 21.68
N GLY A 109 16.17 4.85 21.91
CA GLY A 109 16.14 3.99 23.09
C GLY A 109 14.80 3.27 23.28
N ALA A 110 14.35 3.14 24.53
CA ALA A 110 13.10 2.44 24.87
C ALA A 110 11.84 3.02 24.22
N LYS A 111 11.81 4.34 23.94
CA LYS A 111 10.70 4.99 23.25
C LYS A 111 10.58 4.52 21.79
N LYS A 112 11.71 4.33 21.10
CA LYS A 112 11.75 3.75 19.74
C LYS A 112 11.17 2.36 19.71
N THR A 113 11.63 1.48 20.61
CA THR A 113 11.14 0.09 20.70
C THR A 113 9.63 0.05 20.94
N ARG A 114 9.12 0.89 21.88
CA ARG A 114 7.69 0.98 22.15
C ARG A 114 6.88 1.50 20.96
N ALA A 115 7.39 2.51 20.24
CA ALA A 115 6.73 3.06 19.07
C ALA A 115 6.67 2.04 17.92
N ILE A 116 7.75 1.28 17.68
CA ILE A 116 7.76 0.19 16.68
C ILE A 116 6.79 -0.92 17.08
N ALA A 117 6.76 -1.32 18.37
CA ALA A 117 5.82 -2.34 18.85
C ALA A 117 4.37 -1.91 18.67
N LEU A 118 4.02 -0.65 18.96
CA LEU A 118 2.68 -0.09 18.73
C LEU A 118 2.34 -0.05 17.24
N TRP A 119 3.26 0.42 16.40
CA TRP A 119 3.08 0.45 14.95
C TRP A 119 2.82 -0.94 14.36
N SER A 120 3.63 -1.94 14.75
CA SER A 120 3.46 -3.34 14.33
C SER A 120 2.17 -3.95 14.87
N GLY A 121 1.85 -3.72 16.15
CA GLY A 121 0.64 -4.23 16.79
C GLY A 121 -0.64 -3.68 16.17
N ILE A 122 -0.70 -2.36 15.92
CA ILE A 122 -1.83 -1.72 15.24
C ILE A 122 -1.94 -2.23 13.80
N GLY A 123 -0.81 -2.32 13.08
CA GLY A 123 -0.77 -2.84 11.71
C GLY A 123 -1.26 -4.28 11.61
N GLY A 124 -0.81 -5.15 12.51
CA GLY A 124 -1.26 -6.53 12.61
C GLY A 124 -2.73 -6.67 12.99
N GLY A 125 -3.19 -5.88 13.97
CA GLY A 125 -4.60 -5.86 14.38
C GLY A 125 -5.53 -5.45 13.25
N ILE A 126 -5.19 -4.38 12.51
CA ILE A 126 -5.96 -3.94 11.33
C ILE A 126 -5.95 -5.02 10.24
N SER A 127 -4.82 -5.70 10.02
CA SER A 127 -4.73 -6.79 9.05
C SER A 127 -5.62 -7.97 9.43
N ALA A 128 -5.65 -8.33 10.71
CA ALA A 128 -6.49 -9.42 11.22
C ALA A 128 -8.00 -9.11 11.12
N LEU A 129 -8.38 -7.84 11.24
CA LEU A 129 -9.77 -7.39 11.08
C LEU A 129 -10.20 -7.30 9.59
N GLY A 130 -9.25 -7.30 8.65
CA GLY A 130 -9.52 -7.18 7.22
C GLY A 130 -10.58 -8.16 6.71
N PRO A 131 -10.41 -9.47 6.89
CA PRO A 131 -11.40 -10.46 6.43
C PRO A 131 -12.78 -10.27 7.06
N LEU A 132 -12.85 -9.90 8.34
CA LEU A 132 -14.11 -9.65 9.04
C LEU A 132 -14.85 -8.43 8.45
N VAL A 133 -14.12 -7.33 8.24
CA VAL A 133 -14.67 -6.11 7.62
C VAL A 133 -15.13 -6.40 6.19
N SER A 134 -14.35 -7.15 5.42
CA SER A 134 -14.71 -7.52 4.05
C SER A 134 -15.95 -8.41 4.01
N GLY A 135 -16.01 -9.44 4.85
CA GLY A 135 -17.19 -10.32 4.93
C GLY A 135 -18.45 -9.53 5.24
N ALA A 136 -18.41 -8.66 6.25
CA ALA A 136 -19.55 -7.83 6.61
C ALA A 136 -19.97 -6.83 5.49
N LEU A 137 -19.01 -6.31 4.73
CA LEU A 137 -19.31 -5.44 3.59
C LEU A 137 -19.97 -6.22 2.44
N LEU A 138 -19.44 -7.40 2.11
CA LEU A 138 -19.94 -8.24 1.03
C LEU A 138 -21.34 -8.84 1.28
N GLU A 139 -21.76 -8.89 2.54
CA GLU A 139 -23.13 -9.28 2.88
C GLU A 139 -24.20 -8.23 2.48
N HIS A 140 -23.81 -6.96 2.36
CA HIS A 140 -24.76 -5.85 2.19
C HIS A 140 -24.43 -4.92 1.02
N PHE A 141 -23.21 -4.98 0.48
CA PHE A 141 -22.70 -4.08 -0.55
C PHE A 141 -21.93 -4.85 -1.62
N ASP A 142 -21.78 -4.23 -2.78
CA ASP A 142 -20.96 -4.76 -3.87
C ASP A 142 -19.47 -4.88 -3.47
N TRP A 143 -18.75 -5.76 -4.16
CA TRP A 143 -17.34 -6.05 -3.91
C TRP A 143 -16.44 -4.80 -3.94
N GLY A 144 -16.79 -3.76 -4.70
CA GLY A 144 -16.06 -2.49 -4.73
C GLY A 144 -15.95 -1.81 -3.37
N SER A 145 -16.93 -2.03 -2.48
CA SER A 145 -16.97 -1.45 -1.13
C SER A 145 -15.77 -1.83 -0.27
N VAL A 146 -15.19 -3.01 -0.48
CA VAL A 146 -14.00 -3.46 0.28
C VAL A 146 -12.76 -2.62 -0.02
N PHE A 147 -12.66 -2.01 -1.19
CA PHE A 147 -11.61 -1.07 -1.53
C PHE A 147 -11.92 0.34 -1.01
N LEU A 148 -13.18 0.76 -1.15
CA LEU A 148 -13.63 2.09 -0.73
C LEU A 148 -13.57 2.30 0.79
N VAL A 149 -13.70 1.25 1.60
CA VAL A 149 -13.57 1.33 3.07
C VAL A 149 -12.19 1.84 3.52
N THR A 150 -11.18 1.75 2.67
CA THR A 150 -9.84 2.28 2.95
C THR A 150 -9.72 3.79 2.76
N LEU A 151 -10.66 4.42 2.04
CA LEU A 151 -10.64 5.88 1.74
C LEU A 151 -10.66 6.75 2.99
N PRO A 152 -11.58 6.57 3.96
CA PRO A 152 -11.57 7.39 5.16
C PRO A 152 -10.24 7.30 5.92
N LEU A 153 -9.64 6.11 5.97
CA LEU A 153 -8.33 5.91 6.59
C LEU A 153 -7.21 6.64 5.82
N ALA A 154 -7.30 6.65 4.47
CA ALA A 154 -6.36 7.37 3.63
C ALA A 154 -6.43 8.88 3.85
N VAL A 155 -7.64 9.43 3.88
CA VAL A 155 -7.87 10.87 4.11
C VAL A 155 -7.39 11.28 5.50
N ILE A 156 -7.73 10.51 6.53
CA ILE A 156 -7.27 10.77 7.91
C ILE A 156 -5.74 10.71 7.97
N ALA A 157 -5.12 9.69 7.38
CA ALA A 157 -3.67 9.55 7.35
C ALA A 157 -3.00 10.74 6.63
N LEU A 158 -3.57 11.20 5.52
CA LEU A 158 -3.07 12.35 4.77
C LEU A 158 -3.15 13.63 5.61
N ILE A 159 -4.29 13.90 6.25
CA ILE A 159 -4.47 15.08 7.13
C ILE A 159 -3.47 15.06 8.29
N LEU A 160 -3.30 13.88 8.93
CA LEU A 160 -2.34 13.73 10.03
C LEU A 160 -0.90 13.89 9.55
N ALA A 161 -0.56 13.35 8.39
CA ALA A 161 0.78 13.49 7.79
C ALA A 161 1.10 14.97 7.48
N LEU A 162 0.17 15.69 6.87
CA LEU A 162 0.32 17.11 6.56
C LEU A 162 0.54 17.95 7.84
N ARG A 163 -0.23 17.66 8.90
CA ARG A 163 -0.28 18.49 10.11
C ARG A 163 0.82 18.18 11.13
N PHE A 164 1.18 16.92 11.29
CA PHE A 164 2.03 16.47 12.40
C PHE A 164 3.42 15.98 12.00
N VAL A 165 3.63 15.56 10.74
CA VAL A 165 4.96 15.08 10.32
C VAL A 165 5.87 16.27 10.03
N PRO A 166 7.07 16.35 10.64
CA PRO A 166 8.07 17.38 10.36
C PRO A 166 8.52 17.35 8.90
N SER A 167 8.89 18.50 8.33
CA SER A 167 9.28 18.62 6.93
C SER A 167 10.63 17.96 6.63
N HIS A 168 11.57 18.05 7.57
CA HIS A 168 12.94 17.51 7.43
C HIS A 168 13.26 16.59 8.60
N VAL A 169 13.57 15.33 8.32
CA VAL A 169 13.88 14.33 9.33
C VAL A 169 14.99 13.41 8.82
N ASN A 170 16.24 13.71 9.18
CA ASN A 170 17.42 12.89 8.91
C ASN A 170 17.51 12.42 7.44
N GLU A 171 17.44 13.37 6.51
CA GLU A 171 17.63 13.13 5.08
C GLU A 171 19.10 12.82 4.79
N THR A 172 19.35 11.88 3.88
CA THR A 172 20.70 11.57 3.44
C THR A 172 21.16 12.54 2.35
N THR A 173 22.46 12.81 2.28
CA THR A 173 23.06 13.60 1.19
C THR A 173 23.58 12.73 0.05
N ASP A 174 23.60 11.42 0.24
CA ASP A 174 24.12 10.49 -0.75
C ASP A 174 23.24 10.45 -2.03
N PRO A 175 23.86 10.36 -3.22
CA PRO A 175 23.10 10.28 -4.47
C PRO A 175 22.31 8.98 -4.52
N VAL A 176 21.07 9.06 -5.00
CA VAL A 176 20.25 7.86 -5.24
C VAL A 176 20.72 7.16 -6.51
N ASP A 177 20.99 5.87 -6.42
CA ASP A 177 21.25 5.04 -7.60
C ASP A 177 19.93 4.76 -8.35
N ASN A 178 19.62 5.65 -9.28
CA ASN A 178 18.40 5.53 -10.09
C ASN A 178 18.44 4.31 -11.01
N PHE A 179 19.63 3.93 -11.52
CA PHE A 179 19.76 2.79 -12.41
C PHE A 179 19.55 1.48 -11.67
N GLY A 180 20.23 1.29 -10.53
CA GLY A 180 20.01 0.13 -9.66
C GLY A 180 18.59 0.09 -9.09
N GLY A 181 18.00 1.24 -8.79
CA GLY A 181 16.60 1.36 -8.35
C GLY A 181 15.61 0.87 -9.40
N ILE A 182 15.74 1.29 -10.66
CA ILE A 182 14.89 0.82 -11.76
C ILE A 182 15.12 -0.67 -12.02
N LEU A 183 16.37 -1.14 -12.03
CA LEU A 183 16.67 -2.55 -12.15
C LEU A 183 16.02 -3.39 -11.04
N SER A 184 16.02 -2.90 -9.80
CA SER A 184 15.37 -3.59 -8.67
C SER A 184 13.86 -3.72 -8.89
N ILE A 185 13.19 -2.70 -9.42
CA ILE A 185 11.77 -2.75 -9.79
C ILE A 185 11.51 -3.83 -10.83
N ILE A 186 12.29 -3.84 -11.91
CA ILE A 186 12.12 -4.80 -13.00
C ILE A 186 12.40 -6.22 -12.51
N MET A 187 13.48 -6.42 -11.76
CA MET A 187 13.87 -7.75 -11.25
C MET A 187 12.83 -8.30 -10.28
N VAL A 188 12.47 -7.53 -9.24
CA VAL A 188 11.50 -7.99 -8.23
C VAL A 188 10.11 -8.16 -8.85
N GLY A 189 9.69 -7.20 -9.69
CA GLY A 189 8.42 -7.27 -10.40
C GLY A 189 8.36 -8.49 -11.34
N GLY A 190 9.43 -8.74 -12.09
CA GLY A 190 9.55 -9.91 -12.98
C GLY A 190 9.52 -11.24 -12.22
N VAL A 191 10.21 -11.34 -11.09
CA VAL A 191 10.17 -12.54 -10.23
C VAL A 191 8.76 -12.77 -9.68
N VAL A 192 8.10 -11.74 -9.16
CA VAL A 192 6.73 -11.87 -8.64
C VAL A 192 5.76 -12.33 -9.74
N LEU A 193 5.88 -11.81 -10.96
CA LEU A 193 5.04 -12.22 -12.09
C LEU A 193 5.39 -13.63 -12.61
N ALA A 194 6.63 -14.06 -12.51
CA ALA A 194 7.05 -15.38 -12.98
C ALA A 194 6.63 -16.52 -12.05
N ILE A 195 6.35 -16.22 -10.78
CA ILE A 195 5.93 -17.22 -9.77
C ILE A 195 4.41 -17.41 -9.77
N ASN A 196 3.65 -16.44 -10.30
CA ASN A 196 2.18 -16.43 -10.32
C ASN A 196 1.62 -16.65 -11.72
#